data_b5a1993e0ef43ce9360af52cbf2d8833
#
_entry.id   b5a1993e0ef43ce9360af52cbf2d8833
#
_cell.length_a   1.000
_cell.length_b   1.000
_cell.length_c   1.000
_cell.angle_alpha   90.00
_cell.angle_beta   90.00
_cell.angle_gamma   90.00
#
_symmetry.space_group_name_H-M   'P 1'
#
loop_
_entity.id
_entity.type
_entity.pdbx_description
1 polymer ?
#
loop_
_entity_poly.entity_id
_entity_poly.type
_entity_poly.pdbx_seq_one_letter_code
_entity_poly.pdbx_strand_id
1 'polypeptide(L)'
;MTGEKYDARAERWSDFAYADATTYLAHRGELVFSLGPRLESGDTVLDLACGDAAAADHLPGMRYMGLDASTEMVKAAQRRGRDVALGDLNDYEPPEPVAATTCFRAIYYANDRVAFFRRVAGYTERKFVFDLNPRQFRVDDVGADVRAAGFDQLELRPFFSPQHFSLPRPVASAFYALERSGPVARLLLTMRFSYLCAAFRGGKNT
;
A
#
# COMPACT_ATOMS: atom_id res chain seq x y z
N MET A 1 -10.97 -3.07 -15.42
CA MET A 1 -10.71 -4.51 -15.12
C MET A 1 -11.85 -5.01 -14.27
N THR A 2 -12.47 -6.12 -14.65
CA THR A 2 -13.64 -6.64 -13.91
C THR A 2 -13.16 -7.25 -12.59
N GLY A 3 -13.75 -6.82 -11.48
CA GLY A 3 -13.51 -7.36 -10.13
C GLY A 3 -13.91 -8.83 -9.95
N GLU A 4 -14.63 -9.41 -10.93
CA GLU A 4 -15.18 -10.78 -10.94
C GLU A 4 -14.19 -11.88 -10.55
N LYS A 5 -12.91 -11.71 -10.85
CA LYS A 5 -11.85 -12.68 -10.51
C LYS A 5 -11.75 -12.94 -8.99
N TYR A 6 -12.16 -12.02 -8.18
CA TYR A 6 -12.00 -12.04 -6.71
C TYR A 6 -13.30 -12.37 -5.97
N ASP A 7 -14.44 -12.30 -6.65
CA ASP A 7 -15.77 -12.39 -6.04
C ASP A 7 -16.02 -13.68 -5.25
N ALA A 8 -15.56 -14.83 -5.74
CA ALA A 8 -15.79 -16.13 -5.10
C ALA A 8 -15.07 -16.30 -3.74
N ARG A 9 -14.14 -15.40 -3.38
CA ARG A 9 -13.31 -15.49 -2.16
C ARG A 9 -13.35 -14.22 -1.31
N ALA A 10 -14.20 -13.26 -1.66
CA ALA A 10 -14.18 -11.92 -1.08
C ALA A 10 -14.34 -11.91 0.45
N GLU A 11 -15.21 -12.75 1.03
CA GLU A 11 -15.47 -12.76 2.48
C GLU A 11 -14.27 -13.14 3.34
N ARG A 12 -13.34 -13.92 2.79
CA ARG A 12 -12.13 -14.40 3.48
C ARG A 12 -10.89 -14.14 2.64
N TRP A 13 -10.90 -13.04 1.88
CA TRP A 13 -9.83 -12.74 0.93
C TRP A 13 -8.46 -12.68 1.59
N SER A 14 -8.34 -11.96 2.69
CA SER A 14 -7.06 -11.83 3.39
C SER A 14 -6.55 -13.17 3.93
N ASP A 15 -7.44 -14.08 4.39
CA ASP A 15 -7.04 -15.42 4.83
C ASP A 15 -6.52 -16.29 3.67
N PHE A 16 -7.04 -16.08 2.45
CA PHE A 16 -6.53 -16.77 1.26
C PHE A 16 -5.29 -16.13 0.68
N ALA A 17 -5.20 -14.80 0.77
CA ALA A 17 -4.10 -14.05 0.19
C ALA A 17 -2.79 -14.22 0.97
N TYR A 18 -2.88 -14.47 2.28
CA TYR A 18 -1.72 -14.51 3.18
C TYR A 18 -1.76 -15.75 4.09
N ALA A 19 -0.62 -16.42 4.25
CA ALA A 19 -0.50 -17.56 5.17
C ALA A 19 -0.66 -17.14 6.65
N ASP A 20 -0.29 -15.90 6.96
CA ASP A 20 -0.51 -15.24 8.26
C ASP A 20 -0.91 -13.79 7.98
N ALA A 21 -2.20 -13.57 7.73
CA ALA A 21 -2.75 -12.27 7.37
C ALA A 21 -2.48 -11.23 8.47
N THR A 22 -2.66 -11.60 9.72
CA THR A 22 -2.50 -10.69 10.86
C THR A 22 -1.07 -10.15 10.94
N THR A 23 -0.07 -11.02 10.95
CA THR A 23 1.34 -10.60 11.02
C THR A 23 1.76 -9.83 9.77
N TYR A 24 1.33 -10.28 8.59
CA TYR A 24 1.65 -9.63 7.33
C TYR A 24 1.09 -8.21 7.25
N LEU A 25 -0.20 -8.04 7.58
CA LEU A 25 -0.87 -6.73 7.52
C LEU A 25 -0.43 -5.81 8.65
N ALA A 26 -0.14 -6.34 9.85
CA ALA A 26 0.40 -5.55 10.95
C ALA A 26 1.76 -4.94 10.58
N HIS A 27 2.67 -5.74 10.01
CA HIS A 27 3.96 -5.24 9.57
C HIS A 27 3.83 -4.22 8.43
N ARG A 28 2.90 -4.43 7.50
CA ARG A 28 2.59 -3.46 6.46
C ARG A 28 2.08 -2.14 7.04
N GLY A 29 1.16 -2.20 8.01
CA GLY A 29 0.66 -1.03 8.73
C GLY A 29 1.77 -0.26 9.46
N GLU A 30 2.67 -0.97 10.15
CA GLU A 30 3.86 -0.35 10.79
C GLU A 30 4.71 0.43 9.75
N LEU A 31 4.92 -0.13 8.56
CA LEU A 31 5.67 0.55 7.51
C LEU A 31 4.90 1.73 6.93
N VAL A 32 3.57 1.68 6.85
CA VAL A 32 2.77 2.86 6.46
C VAL A 32 3.01 4.01 7.42
N PHE A 33 3.09 3.75 8.73
CA PHE A 33 3.37 4.80 9.71
C PHE A 33 4.82 5.29 9.66
N SER A 34 5.79 4.41 9.46
CA SER A 34 7.22 4.71 9.62
C SER A 34 7.89 5.29 8.37
N LEU A 35 7.31 5.08 7.16
CA LEU A 35 7.85 5.58 5.90
C LEU A 35 7.33 7.00 5.60
N GLY A 36 8.22 7.88 5.12
CA GLY A 36 7.89 9.23 4.71
C GLY A 36 7.36 10.11 5.86
N PRO A 37 6.61 11.17 5.55
CA PRO A 37 6.04 12.07 6.55
C PRO A 37 5.13 11.36 7.56
N ARG A 38 5.17 11.83 8.81
CA ARG A 38 4.37 11.29 9.89
C ARG A 38 2.88 11.51 9.66
N LEU A 39 2.08 10.51 10.01
CA LEU A 39 0.62 10.62 10.10
C LEU A 39 0.21 10.98 11.54
N GLU A 40 -0.82 11.81 11.65
CA GLU A 40 -1.39 12.24 12.93
C GLU A 40 -2.68 11.47 13.21
N SER A 41 -3.04 11.33 14.48
CA SER A 41 -4.33 10.71 14.84
C SER A 41 -5.50 11.50 14.26
N GLY A 42 -6.42 10.80 13.59
CA GLY A 42 -7.54 11.40 12.88
C GLY A 42 -7.27 11.69 11.39
N ASP A 43 -6.01 11.58 10.94
CA ASP A 43 -5.70 11.69 9.52
C ASP A 43 -6.48 10.64 8.70
N THR A 44 -6.91 11.04 7.50
CA THR A 44 -7.59 10.14 6.57
C THR A 44 -6.58 9.37 5.73
N VAL A 45 -6.76 8.05 5.67
CA VAL A 45 -6.01 7.14 4.79
C VAL A 45 -6.97 6.54 3.77
N LEU A 46 -6.72 6.79 2.49
CA LEU A 46 -7.42 6.18 1.36
C LEU A 46 -6.65 4.95 0.88
N ASP A 47 -7.27 3.78 0.92
CA ASP A 47 -6.68 2.52 0.46
C ASP A 47 -7.27 2.11 -0.90
N LEU A 48 -6.48 2.23 -1.95
CA LEU A 48 -6.88 1.93 -3.33
C LEU A 48 -6.69 0.43 -3.62
N ALA A 49 -7.72 -0.21 -4.17
CA ALA A 49 -7.82 -1.66 -4.35
C ALA A 49 -7.69 -2.41 -3.02
N CYS A 50 -8.49 -1.98 -2.04
CA CYS A 50 -8.39 -2.36 -0.64
C CYS A 50 -8.82 -3.81 -0.34
N GLY A 51 -9.45 -4.50 -1.29
CA GLY A 51 -10.01 -5.83 -1.08
C GLY A 51 -11.09 -5.83 0.02
N ASP A 52 -10.98 -6.77 0.96
CA ASP A 52 -11.86 -6.89 2.13
C ASP A 52 -11.57 -5.87 3.25
N ALA A 53 -10.72 -4.89 2.96
CA ALA A 53 -10.29 -3.81 3.87
C ALA A 53 -9.68 -4.29 5.20
N ALA A 54 -9.09 -5.48 5.23
CA ALA A 54 -8.43 -6.01 6.44
C ALA A 54 -7.23 -5.16 6.90
N ALA A 55 -6.61 -4.41 6.00
CA ALA A 55 -5.52 -3.49 6.33
C ALA A 55 -5.95 -2.38 7.32
N ALA A 56 -7.24 -2.02 7.35
CA ALA A 56 -7.78 -1.03 8.28
C ALA A 56 -7.58 -1.38 9.76
N ASP A 57 -7.57 -2.68 10.10
CA ASP A 57 -7.35 -3.16 11.48
C ASP A 57 -5.94 -2.83 11.98
N HIS A 58 -5.02 -2.52 11.08
CA HIS A 58 -3.61 -2.23 11.36
C HIS A 58 -3.23 -0.77 11.14
N LEU A 59 -4.23 0.12 11.02
CA LEU A 59 -4.06 1.57 10.91
C LEU A 59 -4.77 2.29 12.08
N PRO A 60 -4.36 2.01 13.33
CA PRO A 60 -5.04 2.56 14.51
C PRO A 60 -4.98 4.09 14.53
N GLY A 61 -6.10 4.70 14.91
CA GLY A 61 -6.23 6.14 15.01
C GLY A 61 -6.45 6.87 13.68
N MET A 62 -6.43 6.15 12.55
CA MET A 62 -6.69 6.74 11.24
C MET A 62 -8.18 6.68 10.87
N ARG A 63 -8.64 7.66 10.12
CA ARG A 63 -9.91 7.60 9.39
C ARG A 63 -9.66 6.80 8.10
N TYR A 64 -10.16 5.57 8.05
CA TYR A 64 -9.97 4.71 6.90
C TYR A 64 -11.07 4.90 5.87
N MET A 65 -10.68 5.05 4.61
CA MET A 65 -11.53 5.01 3.41
C MET A 65 -10.95 3.99 2.45
N GLY A 66 -11.78 3.16 1.85
CA GLY A 66 -11.34 2.16 0.88
C GLY A 66 -11.98 2.36 -0.49
N LEU A 67 -11.30 1.88 -1.52
CA LEU A 67 -11.82 1.75 -2.87
C LEU A 67 -11.48 0.36 -3.41
N ASP A 68 -12.45 -0.33 -3.98
CA ASP A 68 -12.20 -1.58 -4.71
C ASP A 68 -13.11 -1.69 -5.94
N ALA A 69 -12.62 -2.36 -6.98
CA ALA A 69 -13.36 -2.57 -8.23
C ALA A 69 -14.28 -3.80 -8.18
N SER A 70 -14.16 -4.64 -7.15
CA SER A 70 -14.99 -5.83 -6.96
C SER A 70 -16.17 -5.51 -6.04
N THR A 71 -17.37 -5.70 -6.55
CA THR A 71 -18.61 -5.53 -5.76
C THR A 71 -18.60 -6.43 -4.52
N GLU A 72 -18.10 -7.66 -4.62
CA GLU A 72 -18.10 -8.60 -3.50
C GLU A 72 -17.06 -8.24 -2.45
N MET A 73 -15.88 -7.68 -2.85
CA MET A 73 -14.91 -7.12 -1.92
C MET A 73 -15.50 -5.94 -1.13
N VAL A 74 -16.16 -5.02 -1.84
CA VAL A 74 -16.84 -3.88 -1.21
C VAL A 74 -17.88 -4.35 -0.20
N LYS A 75 -18.73 -5.32 -0.56
CA LYS A 75 -19.70 -5.90 0.37
C LYS A 75 -19.05 -6.57 1.58
N ALA A 76 -17.95 -7.31 1.37
CA ALA A 76 -17.21 -7.95 2.44
C ALA A 76 -16.62 -6.92 3.42
N ALA A 77 -16.01 -5.85 2.91
CA ALA A 77 -15.48 -4.75 3.70
C ALA A 77 -16.58 -4.01 4.47
N GLN A 78 -17.72 -3.72 3.82
CA GLN A 78 -18.87 -3.06 4.47
C GLN A 78 -19.47 -3.92 5.60
N ARG A 79 -19.54 -5.27 5.44
CA ARG A 79 -19.94 -6.17 6.53
C ARG A 79 -19.00 -6.10 7.74
N ARG A 80 -17.74 -5.73 7.54
CA ARG A 80 -16.76 -5.44 8.61
C ARG A 80 -16.89 -4.01 9.18
N GLY A 81 -17.89 -3.25 8.75
CA GLY A 81 -18.11 -1.86 9.18
C GLY A 81 -17.11 -0.88 8.59
N ARG A 82 -16.51 -1.20 7.42
CA ARG A 82 -15.54 -0.32 6.76
C ARG A 82 -16.22 0.59 5.74
N ASP A 83 -15.75 1.82 5.65
CA ASP A 83 -16.16 2.78 4.62
C ASP A 83 -15.40 2.47 3.34
N VAL A 84 -16.07 1.83 2.38
CA VAL A 84 -15.48 1.40 1.11
C VAL A 84 -16.43 1.69 -0.03
N ALA A 85 -15.91 2.37 -1.06
CA ALA A 85 -16.59 2.68 -2.30
C ALA A 85 -16.26 1.66 -3.39
N LEU A 86 -17.23 1.41 -4.29
CA LEU A 86 -17.02 0.67 -5.52
C LEU A 86 -16.46 1.61 -6.58
N GLY A 87 -15.31 1.28 -7.20
CA GLY A 87 -14.74 2.09 -8.26
C GLY A 87 -13.42 1.58 -8.78
N ASP A 88 -12.97 2.16 -9.90
CA ASP A 88 -11.66 1.85 -10.51
C ASP A 88 -10.61 2.84 -10.01
N LEU A 89 -9.43 2.34 -9.61
CA LEU A 89 -8.31 3.16 -9.17
C LEU A 89 -7.80 4.13 -10.25
N ASN A 90 -8.09 3.85 -11.53
CA ASN A 90 -7.69 4.68 -12.65
C ASN A 90 -8.48 5.99 -12.77
N ASP A 91 -9.71 6.03 -12.22
CA ASP A 91 -10.63 7.14 -12.43
C ASP A 91 -11.10 7.79 -11.12
N TYR A 92 -10.86 7.15 -9.98
CA TYR A 92 -11.36 7.60 -8.70
C TYR A 92 -10.61 8.83 -8.18
N GLU A 93 -11.39 9.76 -7.65
CA GLU A 93 -10.94 10.90 -6.86
C GLU A 93 -11.79 10.99 -5.58
N PRO A 94 -11.19 11.10 -4.40
CA PRO A 94 -11.94 11.27 -3.17
C PRO A 94 -12.60 12.65 -3.13
N PRO A 95 -13.73 12.82 -2.41
CA PRO A 95 -14.45 14.09 -2.33
C PRO A 95 -13.63 15.20 -1.66
N GLU A 96 -12.69 14.84 -0.81
CA GLU A 96 -11.77 15.74 -0.11
C GLU A 96 -10.34 15.18 -0.17
N PRO A 97 -9.31 16.03 -0.11
CA PRO A 97 -7.94 15.57 0.02
C PRO A 97 -7.74 14.67 1.24
N VAL A 98 -6.82 13.71 1.12
CA VAL A 98 -6.52 12.74 2.16
C VAL A 98 -5.07 12.89 2.63
N ALA A 99 -4.80 12.63 3.91
CA ALA A 99 -3.45 12.74 4.45
C ALA A 99 -2.51 11.69 3.81
N ALA A 100 -2.99 10.48 3.61
CA ALA A 100 -2.23 9.44 2.94
C ALA A 100 -3.10 8.61 1.99
N THR A 101 -2.45 8.12 0.94
CA THR A 101 -3.04 7.10 0.05
C THR A 101 -2.19 5.84 0.13
N THR A 102 -2.83 4.67 0.17
CA THR A 102 -2.17 3.38 0.04
C THR A 102 -2.64 2.66 -1.23
N CYS A 103 -1.76 1.88 -1.85
CA CYS A 103 -2.11 1.05 -3.00
C CYS A 103 -1.23 -0.21 -2.99
N PHE A 104 -1.75 -1.30 -2.44
CA PHE A 104 -0.99 -2.51 -2.25
C PHE A 104 -1.37 -3.59 -3.27
N ARG A 105 -0.34 -4.16 -3.93
CA ARG A 105 -0.48 -5.21 -4.94
C ARG A 105 -1.41 -4.82 -6.11
N ALA A 106 -1.50 -3.53 -6.40
CA ALA A 106 -2.46 -3.02 -7.37
C ALA A 106 -1.91 -1.97 -8.34
N ILE A 107 -0.69 -1.43 -8.14
CA ILE A 107 -0.11 -0.44 -9.07
C ILE A 107 0.03 -0.95 -10.51
N TYR A 108 0.09 -2.27 -10.72
CA TYR A 108 0.14 -2.90 -12.05
C TYR A 108 -1.22 -2.90 -12.77
N TYR A 109 -2.29 -2.50 -12.11
CA TYR A 109 -3.60 -2.27 -12.73
C TYR A 109 -3.78 -0.83 -13.25
N ALA A 110 -2.82 0.05 -12.96
CA ALA A 110 -2.82 1.37 -13.56
C ALA A 110 -2.61 1.28 -15.08
N ASN A 111 -3.54 1.84 -15.85
CA ASN A 111 -3.48 1.86 -17.32
C ASN A 111 -2.30 2.71 -17.81
N ASP A 112 -2.08 3.85 -17.15
CA ASP A 112 -0.93 4.73 -17.29
C ASP A 112 -0.42 5.06 -15.88
N ARG A 113 0.77 4.56 -15.53
CA ARG A 113 1.31 4.72 -14.19
C ARG A 113 1.62 6.16 -13.82
N VAL A 114 2.11 6.97 -14.76
CA VAL A 114 2.39 8.39 -14.51
C VAL A 114 1.10 9.16 -14.30
N ALA A 115 0.08 8.92 -15.13
CA ALA A 115 -1.23 9.54 -14.99
C ALA A 115 -1.89 9.15 -13.67
N PHE A 116 -1.82 7.85 -13.28
CA PHE A 116 -2.31 7.36 -12.01
C PHE A 116 -1.59 8.03 -10.82
N PHE A 117 -0.26 8.04 -10.80
CA PHE A 117 0.52 8.69 -9.74
C PHE A 117 0.23 10.20 -9.67
N ARG A 118 0.05 10.87 -10.81
CA ARG A 118 -0.29 12.30 -10.85
C ARG A 118 -1.66 12.57 -10.24
N ARG A 119 -2.65 11.72 -10.52
CA ARG A 119 -3.97 11.81 -9.91
C ARG A 119 -3.87 11.63 -8.40
N VAL A 120 -3.18 10.58 -7.93
CA VAL A 120 -2.93 10.34 -6.51
C VAL A 120 -2.23 11.53 -5.86
N ALA A 121 -1.23 12.12 -6.52
CA ALA A 121 -0.55 13.32 -6.04
C ALA A 121 -1.48 14.54 -5.94
N GLY A 122 -2.54 14.59 -6.74
CA GLY A 122 -3.52 15.69 -6.75
C GLY A 122 -4.33 15.80 -5.47
N TYR A 123 -4.63 14.67 -4.83
CA TYR A 123 -5.46 14.62 -3.63
C TYR A 123 -4.75 14.10 -2.38
N THR A 124 -3.49 13.66 -2.48
CA THR A 124 -2.71 13.17 -1.33
C THR A 124 -1.84 14.29 -0.78
N GLU A 125 -2.06 14.64 0.49
CA GLU A 125 -1.38 15.77 1.13
C GLU A 125 0.02 15.41 1.65
N ARG A 126 0.18 14.25 2.32
CA ARG A 126 1.43 13.90 3.00
C ARG A 126 2.21 12.84 2.24
N LYS A 127 1.63 11.66 2.01
CA LYS A 127 2.37 10.55 1.37
C LYS A 127 1.48 9.56 0.63
N PHE A 128 2.03 9.00 -0.44
CA PHE A 128 1.47 7.87 -1.15
C PHE A 128 2.35 6.64 -0.87
N VAL A 129 1.77 5.58 -0.26
CA VAL A 129 2.48 4.36 0.10
C VAL A 129 1.99 3.21 -0.78
N PHE A 130 2.91 2.54 -1.46
CA PHE A 130 2.59 1.42 -2.34
C PHE A 130 3.68 0.35 -2.30
N ASP A 131 3.35 -0.86 -2.72
CA ASP A 131 4.36 -1.89 -2.86
C ASP A 131 4.88 -1.99 -4.30
N LEU A 132 6.14 -2.33 -4.42
CA LEU A 132 6.85 -2.51 -5.68
C LEU A 132 7.49 -3.90 -5.73
N ASN A 133 7.13 -4.66 -6.76
CA ASN A 133 7.82 -5.90 -7.08
C ASN A 133 8.96 -5.61 -8.08
N PRO A 134 10.24 -5.69 -7.68
CA PRO A 134 11.38 -5.35 -8.54
C PRO A 134 11.56 -6.31 -9.72
N ARG A 135 10.82 -7.41 -9.77
CA ARG A 135 10.79 -8.31 -10.93
C ARG A 135 9.86 -7.85 -12.04
N GLN A 136 8.83 -7.07 -11.67
CA GLN A 136 7.85 -6.53 -12.62
C GLN A 136 8.24 -5.12 -13.06
N PHE A 137 8.83 -4.33 -12.17
CA PHE A 137 9.15 -2.93 -12.41
C PHE A 137 10.57 -2.62 -11.95
N ARG A 138 11.32 -1.91 -12.75
CA ARG A 138 12.60 -1.36 -12.32
C ARG A 138 12.37 -0.21 -11.34
N VAL A 139 13.12 -0.20 -10.25
CA VAL A 139 13.00 0.84 -9.20
C VAL A 139 13.25 2.24 -9.79
N ASP A 140 14.25 2.37 -10.68
CA ASP A 140 14.62 3.64 -11.31
C ASP A 140 13.49 4.19 -12.17
N ASP A 141 12.81 3.32 -12.94
CA ASP A 141 11.69 3.71 -13.80
C ASP A 141 10.50 4.21 -12.96
N VAL A 142 10.17 3.47 -11.88
CA VAL A 142 9.11 3.90 -10.95
C VAL A 142 9.49 5.21 -10.25
N GLY A 143 10.75 5.38 -9.88
CA GLY A 143 11.25 6.63 -9.30
C GLY A 143 11.15 7.80 -10.27
N ALA A 144 11.38 7.58 -11.58
CA ALA A 144 11.18 8.59 -12.62
C ALA A 144 9.70 8.94 -12.76
N ASP A 145 8.81 7.94 -12.78
CA ASP A 145 7.36 8.14 -12.89
C ASP A 145 6.79 8.89 -11.69
N VAL A 146 7.24 8.57 -10.48
CA VAL A 146 6.88 9.27 -9.23
C VAL A 146 7.25 10.76 -9.32
N ARG A 147 8.46 11.07 -9.81
CA ARG A 147 8.88 12.47 -10.00
C ARG A 147 8.08 13.16 -11.09
N ALA A 148 7.83 12.50 -12.21
CA ALA A 148 7.00 13.03 -13.30
C ALA A 148 5.55 13.29 -12.87
N ALA A 149 5.09 12.60 -11.85
CA ALA A 149 3.76 12.76 -11.25
C ALA A 149 3.67 13.92 -10.24
N GLY A 150 4.80 14.51 -9.82
CA GLY A 150 4.81 15.65 -8.90
C GLY A 150 5.15 15.33 -7.44
N PHE A 151 5.61 14.12 -7.16
CA PHE A 151 6.31 13.81 -5.91
C PHE A 151 7.81 14.07 -6.11
N ASP A 152 8.49 14.63 -5.12
CA ASP A 152 9.94 14.93 -5.23
C ASP A 152 10.81 13.98 -4.40
N GLN A 153 10.20 13.22 -3.48
CA GLN A 153 10.85 12.27 -2.62
C GLN A 153 10.27 10.86 -2.81
N LEU A 154 11.14 9.84 -2.77
CA LEU A 154 10.77 8.43 -2.78
C LEU A 154 11.63 7.69 -1.76
N GLU A 155 11.01 7.28 -0.65
CA GLU A 155 11.63 6.39 0.33
C GLU A 155 11.28 4.94 0.01
N LEU A 156 12.28 4.05 0.08
CA LEU A 156 12.14 2.63 -0.21
C LEU A 156 12.51 1.81 1.02
N ARG A 157 11.65 0.90 1.41
CA ARG A 157 11.94 -0.07 2.47
C ARG A 157 11.73 -1.49 1.95
N PRO A 158 12.69 -2.40 2.12
CA PRO A 158 12.45 -3.82 1.87
C PRO A 158 11.27 -4.32 2.69
N PHE A 159 10.52 -5.27 2.13
CA PHE A 159 9.41 -5.91 2.80
C PHE A 159 9.61 -7.42 2.77
N PHE A 160 10.14 -7.97 3.85
CA PHE A 160 10.54 -9.39 3.95
C PHE A 160 9.46 -10.31 4.50
N SER A 161 8.26 -9.80 4.78
CA SER A 161 7.15 -10.65 5.19
C SER A 161 6.73 -11.56 4.04
N PRO A 162 6.87 -12.90 4.17
CA PRO A 162 6.45 -13.82 3.14
C PRO A 162 4.93 -13.89 3.06
N GLN A 163 4.42 -13.99 1.83
CA GLN A 163 2.99 -14.06 1.59
C GLN A 163 2.41 -15.46 1.79
N HIS A 164 3.19 -16.51 1.44
CA HIS A 164 2.69 -17.88 1.28
C HIS A 164 3.12 -18.85 2.38
N PHE A 165 3.87 -18.39 3.36
CA PHE A 165 4.24 -19.15 4.55
C PHE A 165 4.47 -18.22 5.74
N SER A 166 4.25 -18.72 6.95
CA SER A 166 4.50 -17.98 8.18
C SER A 166 5.94 -18.19 8.65
N LEU A 167 6.55 -17.14 9.21
CA LEU A 167 7.86 -17.21 9.84
C LEU A 167 7.71 -17.38 11.36
N PRO A 168 8.56 -18.20 12.02
CA PRO A 168 8.68 -18.16 13.46
C PRO A 168 9.03 -16.74 13.93
N ARG A 169 8.43 -16.29 15.03
CA ARG A 169 8.61 -14.92 15.56
C ARG A 169 10.06 -14.42 15.61
N PRO A 170 11.05 -15.21 16.14
CA PRO A 170 12.43 -14.72 16.20
C PRO A 170 13.04 -14.51 14.80
N VAL A 171 12.65 -15.32 13.82
CA VAL A 171 13.10 -15.19 12.43
C VAL A 171 12.46 -13.96 11.78
N ALA A 172 11.17 -13.74 11.97
CA ALA A 172 10.48 -12.54 11.50
C ALA A 172 11.12 -11.26 12.08
N SER A 173 11.40 -11.23 13.38
CA SER A 173 12.07 -10.10 14.02
C SER A 173 13.47 -9.82 13.45
N ALA A 174 14.24 -10.88 13.14
CA ALA A 174 15.53 -10.74 12.49
C ALA A 174 15.41 -10.14 11.07
N PHE A 175 14.41 -10.58 10.28
CA PHE A 175 14.14 -9.99 8.97
C PHE A 175 13.71 -8.51 9.06
N TYR A 176 12.87 -8.15 10.03
CA TYR A 176 12.46 -6.76 10.25
C TYR A 176 13.64 -5.86 10.67
N ALA A 177 14.58 -6.40 11.43
CA ALA A 177 15.85 -5.70 11.72
C ALA A 177 16.69 -5.51 10.45
N LEU A 178 16.75 -6.52 9.58
CA LEU A 178 17.45 -6.43 8.29
C LEU A 178 16.82 -5.42 7.33
N GLU A 179 15.49 -5.28 7.32
CA GLU A 179 14.81 -4.24 6.53
C GLU A 179 15.29 -2.84 6.85
N ARG A 180 15.73 -2.61 8.09
CA ARG A 180 16.24 -1.32 8.58
C ARG A 180 17.75 -1.16 8.34
N SER A 181 18.45 -2.17 7.83
CA SER A 181 19.92 -2.20 7.75
C SER A 181 20.52 -1.46 6.54
N GLY A 182 19.70 -0.73 5.76
CA GLY A 182 20.16 0.10 4.66
C GLY A 182 20.82 -0.69 3.51
N PRO A 183 22.16 -0.63 3.31
CA PRO A 183 22.83 -1.26 2.18
C PRO A 183 22.67 -2.79 2.11
N VAL A 184 22.67 -3.47 3.27
CA VAL A 184 22.50 -4.93 3.34
C VAL A 184 21.10 -5.32 2.89
N ALA A 185 20.09 -4.57 3.31
CA ALA A 185 18.72 -4.79 2.87
C ALA A 185 18.58 -4.64 1.35
N ARG A 186 19.21 -3.62 0.75
CA ARG A 186 19.19 -3.41 -0.72
C ARG A 186 19.84 -4.57 -1.48
N LEU A 187 20.94 -5.12 -0.96
CA LEU A 187 21.59 -6.27 -1.57
C LEU A 187 20.69 -7.51 -1.53
N LEU A 188 20.01 -7.76 -0.41
CA LEU A 188 19.11 -8.90 -0.26
C LEU A 188 17.84 -8.77 -1.12
N LEU A 189 17.44 -7.58 -1.50
CA LEU A 189 16.29 -7.33 -2.37
C LEU A 189 16.47 -7.81 -3.80
N THR A 190 17.70 -7.95 -4.27
CA THR A 190 17.97 -8.58 -5.57
C THR A 190 17.48 -10.04 -5.59
N MET A 191 17.15 -10.60 -4.42
CA MET A 191 16.84 -12.02 -4.22
C MET A 191 15.32 -12.35 -4.15
N ARG A 192 14.37 -11.48 -4.48
CA ARG A 192 12.93 -11.83 -4.64
C ARG A 192 11.90 -11.12 -3.74
N PHE A 193 12.26 -10.16 -2.93
CA PHE A 193 11.32 -9.50 -2.02
C PHE A 193 10.73 -8.22 -2.62
N SER A 194 9.55 -7.84 -2.18
CA SER A 194 8.93 -6.59 -2.53
C SER A 194 9.51 -5.43 -1.71
N TYR A 195 9.38 -4.20 -2.24
CA TYR A 195 9.59 -2.97 -1.49
C TYR A 195 8.25 -2.39 -1.04
N LEU A 196 8.20 -1.76 0.13
CA LEU A 196 7.25 -0.70 0.35
C LEU A 196 7.91 0.64 0.01
N CYS A 197 7.17 1.45 -0.73
CA CYS A 197 7.59 2.74 -1.23
C CYS A 197 6.70 3.81 -0.63
N ALA A 198 7.28 4.92 -0.15
CA ALA A 198 6.54 6.12 0.17
C ALA A 198 6.99 7.26 -0.75
N ALA A 199 6.08 7.73 -1.57
CA ALA A 199 6.26 8.92 -2.40
C ALA A 199 5.61 10.12 -1.72
N PHE A 200 6.34 11.25 -1.63
CA PHE A 200 5.84 12.45 -0.94
C PHE A 200 6.51 13.70 -1.49
N ARG A 201 5.97 14.86 -1.12
CA ARG A 201 6.60 16.15 -1.40
C ARG A 201 7.43 16.54 -0.19
N GLY A 202 8.71 16.86 -0.42
CA GLY A 202 9.54 17.48 0.59
C GLY A 202 8.91 18.83 0.96
N GLY A 203 8.52 19.00 2.22
CA GLY A 203 8.01 20.28 2.66
C GLY A 203 9.05 21.35 2.35
N LYS A 204 8.66 22.45 1.70
CA LYS A 204 9.47 23.65 1.74
C LYS A 204 9.58 24.01 3.21
N ASN A 205 10.78 23.90 3.78
CA ASN A 205 11.07 24.47 5.08
C ASN A 205 10.72 25.96 4.97
N THR A 206 9.54 26.33 5.45
CA THR A 206 9.17 27.72 5.75
C THR A 206 9.61 28.04 7.17
#